data_3ce418983524378eee1f8f92f0cb6a4c
#
_entry.id   3ce418983524378eee1f8f92f0cb6a4c
#
_cell.length_a   1.000
_cell.length_b   1.000
_cell.length_c   1.000
_cell.angle_alpha   90.00
_cell.angle_beta   90.00
_cell.angle_gamma   90.00
#
_symmetry.space_group_name_H-M   'P 1'
#
loop_
_entity.id
_entity.type
_entity.pdbx_description
1 polymer ?
#
loop_
_entity_poly.entity_id
_entity_poly.type
_entity_poly.pdbx_seq_one_letter_code
_entity_poly.pdbx_strand_id
1 'polypeptide(L)'
;MDSTKKTTNVMSMIKNLNENFVTYMLFSMIILFIIIVLCYYFYMRNLVNRECSAMDRIFSTLAGSIKSLNSSDPDCKYTFKDYYIKTAYNCCSPGTYKNDYVSTCALKDVLKQGVRGLDFEVFSIGDQPVVATSTVDSNYIKETYNFVTFSDVLNIITNYAFATSTAPNSQDPIILHIRFKSSNQKMYQNFANLLKNYEKFFLGPAYSFEQNGTNFGNTPLLDLTKKRTIVLIVDKSNNSFMDCKDFYEYVNMTSNSIFMRALHYYNVKNTPDLSELQEYNKQNMSISMPDVGIDPLNPSAIVCRETGCQMIAMMFQKNDTNLQENNAFFDKSGYAFILKPEKLRYIPVVVKTPPPQNPALSFQTRSVKSDYYAFNI
;
A
#
# COMPACT_ATOMS: atom_id res chain seq x y z
N MET A 1 91.20 0.00 -6.08
CA MET A 1 90.39 0.76 -5.06
C MET A 1 89.22 1.49 -5.65
N ASP A 2 88.90 1.32 -6.97
CA ASP A 2 87.91 2.13 -7.67
C ASP A 2 86.62 1.36 -8.00
N SER A 3 86.62 0.03 -7.93
CA SER A 3 85.41 -0.80 -8.25
C SER A 3 84.43 -0.86 -7.06
N THR A 4 84.89 -0.76 -5.83
CA THR A 4 84.03 -0.81 -4.63
C THR A 4 83.25 0.48 -4.39
N LYS A 5 83.77 1.63 -4.86
CA LYS A 5 83.07 2.92 -4.78
C LYS A 5 81.96 3.04 -5.79
N LYS A 6 82.11 2.42 -6.97
CA LYS A 6 80.99 2.37 -8.01
C LYS A 6 79.86 1.49 -7.57
N THR A 7 80.13 0.34 -6.96
CA THR A 7 79.06 -0.59 -6.49
C THR A 7 78.28 -0.03 -5.29
N THR A 8 78.93 0.71 -4.37
CA THR A 8 78.25 1.39 -3.28
C THR A 8 77.30 2.52 -3.78
N ASN A 9 77.75 3.27 -4.80
CA ASN A 9 76.92 4.35 -5.39
C ASN A 9 75.70 3.81 -6.13
N VAL A 10 75.83 2.72 -6.87
CA VAL A 10 74.70 2.05 -7.59
C VAL A 10 73.73 1.43 -6.58
N MET A 11 74.20 0.84 -5.50
CA MET A 11 73.33 0.24 -4.48
C MET A 11 72.60 1.30 -3.64
N SER A 12 73.22 2.46 -3.38
CA SER A 12 72.50 3.59 -2.74
C SER A 12 71.48 4.25 -3.68
N MET A 13 71.79 4.35 -4.98
CA MET A 13 70.81 4.81 -5.97
C MET A 13 69.61 3.87 -6.11
N ILE A 14 69.81 2.56 -6.13
CA ILE A 14 68.76 1.55 -6.20
C ILE A 14 67.92 1.60 -4.91
N LYS A 15 68.54 1.76 -3.75
CA LYS A 15 67.82 1.87 -2.48
C LYS A 15 66.96 3.15 -2.44
N ASN A 16 67.53 4.30 -2.84
CA ASN A 16 66.77 5.56 -2.93
C ASN A 16 65.65 5.52 -3.99
N LEU A 17 65.83 4.85 -5.13
CA LEU A 17 64.80 4.60 -6.12
C LEU A 17 63.68 3.71 -5.54
N ASN A 18 64.03 2.71 -4.73
CA ASN A 18 63.02 1.82 -4.11
C ASN A 18 62.24 2.54 -3.00
N GLU A 19 62.89 3.37 -2.17
CA GLU A 19 62.22 4.19 -1.17
C GLU A 19 61.30 5.25 -1.79
N ASN A 20 61.74 5.95 -2.83
CA ASN A 20 60.93 6.91 -3.56
C ASN A 20 59.74 6.21 -4.28
N PHE A 21 59.95 5.05 -4.87
CA PHE A 21 58.89 4.29 -5.52
C PHE A 21 57.83 3.86 -4.52
N VAL A 22 58.18 3.34 -3.36
CA VAL A 22 57.25 2.99 -2.27
C VAL A 22 56.47 4.23 -1.80
N THR A 23 57.16 5.35 -1.64
CA THR A 23 56.52 6.62 -1.22
C THR A 23 55.52 7.10 -2.26
N TYR A 24 55.85 7.12 -3.56
CA TYR A 24 54.89 7.48 -4.61
C TYR A 24 53.72 6.49 -4.72
N MET A 25 53.97 5.21 -4.53
CA MET A 25 52.89 4.18 -4.51
C MET A 25 51.92 4.42 -3.34
N LEU A 26 52.44 4.75 -2.14
CA LEU A 26 51.59 5.11 -0.99
C LEU A 26 50.77 6.37 -1.24
N PHE A 27 51.38 7.42 -1.78
CA PHE A 27 50.66 8.64 -2.14
C PHE A 27 49.56 8.38 -3.20
N SER A 28 49.88 7.60 -4.21
CA SER A 28 48.86 7.24 -5.25
C SER A 28 47.70 6.45 -4.66
N MET A 29 47.94 5.53 -3.73
CA MET A 29 46.86 4.80 -3.03
C MET A 29 46.01 5.72 -2.16
N ILE A 30 46.61 6.68 -1.46
CA ILE A 30 45.88 7.68 -0.65
C ILE A 30 44.98 8.54 -1.56
N ILE A 31 45.53 9.03 -2.68
CA ILE A 31 44.78 9.85 -3.65
C ILE A 31 43.62 9.01 -4.22
N LEU A 32 43.89 7.78 -4.62
CA LEU A 32 42.84 6.87 -5.14
C LEU A 32 41.75 6.65 -4.08
N PHE A 33 42.10 6.42 -2.84
CA PHE A 33 41.14 6.27 -1.74
C PHE A 33 40.26 7.53 -1.57
N ILE A 34 40.91 8.72 -1.58
CA ILE A 34 40.16 10.00 -1.50
C ILE A 34 39.20 10.14 -2.66
N ILE A 35 39.62 9.81 -3.90
CA ILE A 35 38.76 9.85 -5.08
C ILE A 35 37.56 8.90 -4.92
N ILE A 36 37.78 7.67 -4.46
CA ILE A 36 36.71 6.70 -4.23
C ILE A 36 35.72 7.24 -3.19
N VAL A 37 36.18 7.79 -2.08
CA VAL A 37 35.33 8.38 -1.02
C VAL A 37 34.53 9.57 -1.58
N LEU A 38 35.15 10.45 -2.35
CA LEU A 38 34.44 11.58 -2.99
C LEU A 38 33.41 11.10 -4.00
N CYS A 39 33.75 10.15 -4.86
CA CYS A 39 32.80 9.55 -5.80
C CYS A 39 31.61 8.91 -5.10
N TYR A 40 31.86 8.16 -4.02
CA TYR A 40 30.81 7.57 -3.19
C TYR A 40 29.93 8.64 -2.54
N TYR A 41 30.53 9.70 -1.98
CA TYR A 41 29.80 10.82 -1.39
C TYR A 41 28.88 11.51 -2.40
N PHE A 42 29.38 11.84 -3.60
CA PHE A 42 28.57 12.43 -4.65
C PHE A 42 27.48 11.47 -5.18
N TYR A 43 27.79 10.19 -5.29
CA TYR A 43 26.81 9.16 -5.65
C TYR A 43 25.65 9.14 -4.65
N MET A 44 25.96 9.03 -3.35
CA MET A 44 24.94 8.98 -2.28
C MET A 44 24.13 10.28 -2.20
N ARG A 45 24.77 11.44 -2.34
CA ARG A 45 24.08 12.73 -2.33
C ARG A 45 23.07 12.89 -3.47
N ASN A 46 23.35 12.32 -4.62
CA ASN A 46 22.48 12.40 -5.79
C ASN A 46 21.56 11.20 -5.98
N LEU A 47 21.60 10.20 -5.08
CA LEU A 47 20.87 8.95 -5.24
C LEU A 47 19.36 9.19 -5.36
N VAL A 48 18.76 9.91 -4.41
CA VAL A 48 17.31 10.20 -4.42
C VAL A 48 16.86 10.95 -5.67
N ASN A 49 17.64 11.94 -6.14
CA ASN A 49 17.31 12.70 -7.34
C ASN A 49 17.35 11.83 -8.59
N ARG A 50 18.29 10.89 -8.65
CA ARG A 50 18.44 9.95 -9.76
C ARG A 50 17.28 8.95 -9.80
N GLU A 51 16.87 8.44 -8.64
CA GLU A 51 15.74 7.52 -8.53
C GLU A 51 14.40 8.20 -8.82
N CYS A 52 14.17 9.39 -8.27
CA CYS A 52 13.02 10.21 -8.62
C CYS A 52 12.97 10.50 -10.13
N SER A 53 14.12 10.85 -10.74
CA SER A 53 14.19 11.09 -12.19
C SER A 53 13.99 9.81 -13.00
N ALA A 54 14.35 8.65 -12.46
CA ALA A 54 14.10 7.36 -13.13
C ALA A 54 12.61 7.01 -13.12
N MET A 55 11.91 7.21 -12.00
CA MET A 55 10.46 7.04 -11.93
C MET A 55 9.72 8.06 -12.81
N ASP A 56 10.07 9.34 -12.73
CA ASP A 56 9.41 10.38 -13.53
C ASP A 56 9.58 10.14 -15.04
N ARG A 57 10.70 9.59 -15.50
CA ARG A 57 10.85 9.21 -16.93
C ARG A 57 9.82 8.17 -17.39
N ILE A 58 9.39 7.28 -16.50
CA ILE A 58 8.40 6.23 -16.81
C ILE A 58 6.98 6.78 -16.64
N PHE A 59 6.74 7.59 -15.61
CA PHE A 59 5.43 8.02 -15.14
C PHE A 59 5.23 9.56 -15.25
N SER A 60 5.96 10.24 -16.13
CA SER A 60 5.92 11.71 -16.29
C SER A 60 4.54 12.24 -16.68
N THR A 61 3.77 11.45 -17.45
CA THR A 61 2.46 11.83 -17.97
C THR A 61 1.33 11.24 -17.12
N LEU A 62 0.19 11.95 -17.10
CA LEU A 62 -1.03 11.38 -16.52
C LEU A 62 -1.48 10.15 -17.30
N ALA A 63 -1.97 9.12 -16.59
CA ALA A 63 -2.60 7.96 -17.22
C ALA A 63 -3.90 8.38 -17.90
N GLY A 64 -3.83 8.70 -19.19
CA GLY A 64 -4.97 9.23 -19.96
C GLY A 64 -6.13 8.23 -20.15
N SER A 65 -5.90 6.95 -19.92
CA SER A 65 -6.91 5.88 -19.94
C SER A 65 -7.80 5.87 -18.71
N ILE A 66 -7.27 6.25 -17.53
CA ILE A 66 -7.98 6.18 -16.25
C ILE A 66 -8.90 7.41 -16.09
N LYS A 67 -10.15 7.16 -15.69
CA LYS A 67 -11.18 8.19 -15.43
C LYS A 67 -11.74 8.02 -14.02
N SER A 68 -12.37 9.08 -13.52
CA SER A 68 -13.15 9.02 -12.27
C SER A 68 -14.38 8.13 -12.43
N LEU A 69 -14.80 7.49 -11.33
CA LEU A 69 -16.02 6.70 -11.24
C LEU A 69 -17.25 7.50 -11.69
N ASN A 70 -18.14 6.87 -12.43
CA ASN A 70 -19.36 7.48 -12.93
C ASN A 70 -20.58 6.84 -12.27
N SER A 71 -21.40 7.63 -11.59
CA SER A 71 -22.63 7.15 -10.94
C SER A 71 -23.67 6.60 -11.92
N SER A 72 -23.58 6.95 -13.21
CA SER A 72 -24.44 6.42 -14.24
C SER A 72 -24.00 5.02 -14.72
N ASP A 73 -22.78 4.59 -14.43
CA ASP A 73 -22.26 3.28 -14.80
C ASP A 73 -22.84 2.22 -13.85
N PRO A 74 -23.54 1.19 -14.36
CA PRO A 74 -24.06 0.10 -13.54
C PRO A 74 -22.99 -0.61 -12.71
N ASP A 75 -21.78 -0.74 -13.25
CA ASP A 75 -20.66 -1.41 -12.60
C ASP A 75 -20.09 -0.62 -11.40
N CYS A 76 -20.47 0.66 -11.22
CA CYS A 76 -20.08 1.46 -10.07
C CYS A 76 -21.04 1.35 -8.86
N LYS A 77 -22.11 0.56 -8.93
CA LYS A 77 -23.20 0.52 -7.93
C LYS A 77 -23.06 -0.56 -6.85
N TYR A 78 -21.92 -1.24 -6.79
CA TYR A 78 -21.67 -2.32 -5.85
C TYR A 78 -20.95 -1.83 -4.59
N THR A 79 -20.70 -2.75 -3.65
CA THR A 79 -20.04 -2.43 -2.39
C THR A 79 -18.51 -2.40 -2.54
N PHE A 80 -17.84 -1.73 -1.64
CA PHE A 80 -16.39 -1.49 -1.70
C PHE A 80 -15.57 -2.79 -1.86
N LYS A 81 -15.98 -3.88 -1.21
CA LYS A 81 -15.33 -5.20 -1.31
C LYS A 81 -15.47 -5.87 -2.69
N ASP A 82 -16.39 -5.41 -3.53
CA ASP A 82 -16.64 -6.02 -4.82
C ASP A 82 -15.69 -5.54 -5.93
N TYR A 83 -14.71 -4.70 -5.60
CA TYR A 83 -13.82 -4.11 -6.59
C TYR A 83 -12.37 -4.53 -6.42
N TYR A 84 -11.65 -4.67 -7.53
CA TYR A 84 -10.21 -4.55 -7.58
C TYR A 84 -9.84 -3.07 -7.55
N ILE A 85 -8.84 -2.72 -6.73
CA ILE A 85 -8.44 -1.33 -6.47
C ILE A 85 -6.98 -1.16 -6.89
N LYS A 86 -6.70 -0.22 -7.79
CA LYS A 86 -5.33 0.10 -8.21
C LYS A 86 -4.54 0.60 -7.01
N THR A 87 -3.57 -0.21 -6.54
CA THR A 87 -2.89 -0.01 -5.25
C THR A 87 -1.38 0.00 -5.42
N ALA A 88 -0.70 0.89 -4.70
CA ALA A 88 0.76 0.97 -4.64
C ALA A 88 1.28 0.65 -3.24
N TYR A 89 2.45 0.01 -3.19
CA TYR A 89 3.17 -0.38 -1.98
C TYR A 89 4.26 0.64 -1.64
N ASN A 90 4.40 0.99 -0.36
CA ASN A 90 5.42 1.93 0.14
C ASN A 90 5.59 3.16 -0.77
N CYS A 91 4.49 3.93 -0.94
CA CYS A 91 4.33 4.97 -1.96
C CYS A 91 5.35 6.11 -1.94
N CYS A 92 6.17 6.24 -0.90
CA CYS A 92 7.26 7.22 -0.82
C CYS A 92 8.65 6.63 -1.13
N SER A 93 8.74 5.38 -1.61
CA SER A 93 10.01 4.74 -1.94
C SER A 93 10.28 4.81 -3.44
N PRO A 94 11.26 5.63 -3.90
CA PRO A 94 11.67 5.65 -5.31
C PRO A 94 12.70 4.57 -5.65
N GLY A 95 13.30 3.91 -4.64
CA GLY A 95 14.36 2.91 -4.77
C GLY A 95 14.13 1.69 -3.90
N THR A 96 15.18 1.20 -3.24
CA THR A 96 15.14 0.01 -2.37
C THR A 96 14.67 0.35 -0.96
N TYR A 97 14.35 -0.68 -0.14
CA TYR A 97 13.79 -0.46 1.19
C TYR A 97 14.84 -0.35 2.30
N LYS A 98 16.12 -0.56 1.97
CA LYS A 98 17.23 -0.49 2.90
C LYS A 98 18.42 0.24 2.27
N ASN A 99 19.13 1.04 3.10
CA ASN A 99 20.30 1.81 2.68
C ASN A 99 20.00 2.77 1.49
N ASP A 100 18.80 3.32 1.49
CA ASP A 100 18.26 4.17 0.45
C ASP A 100 17.47 5.35 1.03
N TYR A 101 16.80 6.11 0.20
CA TYR A 101 16.05 7.31 0.58
C TYR A 101 14.57 7.15 0.24
N VAL A 102 13.71 7.75 1.06
CA VAL A 102 12.29 7.96 0.74
C VAL A 102 12.06 9.39 0.29
N SER A 103 11.08 9.59 -0.61
CA SER A 103 10.77 10.90 -1.18
C SER A 103 9.31 10.99 -1.61
N THR A 104 8.73 12.17 -1.51
CA THR A 104 7.37 12.45 -2.02
C THR A 104 7.29 12.44 -3.56
N CYS A 105 8.41 12.40 -4.27
CA CYS A 105 8.40 12.28 -5.73
C CYS A 105 7.69 11.00 -6.18
N ALA A 106 8.01 9.87 -5.53
CA ALA A 106 7.37 8.59 -5.83
C ALA A 106 5.85 8.64 -5.65
N LEU A 107 5.37 9.25 -4.55
CA LEU A 107 3.94 9.43 -4.32
C LEU A 107 3.25 10.26 -5.42
N LYS A 108 3.90 11.34 -5.89
CA LYS A 108 3.36 12.16 -6.98
C LYS A 108 3.22 11.35 -8.27
N ASP A 109 4.24 10.57 -8.63
CA ASP A 109 4.23 9.74 -9.83
C ASP A 109 3.18 8.63 -9.76
N VAL A 110 3.04 7.99 -8.61
CA VAL A 110 1.98 7.00 -8.33
C VAL A 110 0.58 7.61 -8.54
N LEU A 111 0.34 8.84 -8.04
CA LEU A 111 -0.94 9.54 -8.21
C LEU A 111 -1.22 9.91 -9.67
N LYS A 112 -0.20 10.29 -10.46
CA LYS A 112 -0.32 10.53 -11.92
C LYS A 112 -0.81 9.28 -12.66
N GLN A 113 -0.49 8.08 -12.15
CA GLN A 113 -0.93 6.81 -12.71
C GLN A 113 -2.33 6.38 -12.27
N GLY A 114 -3.07 7.26 -11.59
CA GLY A 114 -4.45 7.02 -11.17
C GLY A 114 -4.59 6.00 -10.03
N VAL A 115 -3.53 5.73 -9.29
CA VAL A 115 -3.58 4.84 -8.11
C VAL A 115 -4.44 5.46 -7.02
N ARG A 116 -5.24 4.63 -6.35
CA ARG A 116 -6.15 5.05 -5.27
C ARG A 116 -5.95 4.31 -3.96
N GLY A 117 -5.33 3.13 -3.96
CA GLY A 117 -4.83 2.47 -2.76
C GLY A 117 -3.36 2.86 -2.52
N LEU A 118 -3.05 3.43 -1.36
CA LEU A 118 -1.72 3.93 -1.02
C LEU A 118 -1.25 3.27 0.28
N ASP A 119 -0.18 2.48 0.22
CA ASP A 119 0.38 1.81 1.40
C ASP A 119 1.61 2.55 1.92
N PHE A 120 1.75 2.62 3.25
CA PHE A 120 2.85 3.28 3.94
C PHE A 120 3.27 2.55 5.20
N GLU A 121 4.58 2.49 5.46
CA GLU A 121 5.13 2.20 6.77
C GLU A 121 5.33 3.50 7.55
N VAL A 122 4.80 3.57 8.78
CA VAL A 122 4.86 4.75 9.63
C VAL A 122 5.64 4.47 10.90
N PHE A 123 6.69 5.24 11.09
CA PHE A 123 7.59 5.20 12.24
C PHE A 123 7.38 6.42 13.14
N SER A 124 7.93 6.39 14.35
CA SER A 124 7.97 7.52 15.28
C SER A 124 9.38 8.09 15.33
N ILE A 125 9.55 9.37 14.97
CA ILE A 125 10.80 10.10 15.15
C ILE A 125 10.50 11.44 15.81
N GLY A 126 11.05 11.67 17.01
CA GLY A 126 10.73 12.84 17.79
C GLY A 126 9.23 12.99 18.11
N ASP A 127 8.58 11.86 18.42
CA ASP A 127 7.14 11.77 18.68
C ASP A 127 6.26 12.17 17.47
N GLN A 128 6.84 12.30 16.26
CA GLN A 128 6.09 12.63 15.04
C GLN A 128 5.91 11.41 14.15
N PRO A 129 4.74 11.27 13.46
CA PRO A 129 4.53 10.23 12.46
C PRO A 129 5.34 10.55 11.20
N VAL A 130 6.21 9.61 10.81
CA VAL A 130 7.06 9.75 9.63
C VAL A 130 7.00 8.50 8.77
N VAL A 131 7.09 8.66 7.46
CA VAL A 131 7.14 7.59 6.48
C VAL A 131 8.61 7.26 6.20
N ALA A 132 8.94 5.99 6.31
CA ALA A 132 10.21 5.39 5.95
C ALA A 132 9.95 3.93 5.54
N THR A 133 10.98 3.14 5.29
CA THR A 133 10.81 1.72 4.96
C THR A 133 11.73 0.82 5.77
N SER A 134 11.32 -0.44 5.91
CA SER A 134 12.09 -1.54 6.47
C SER A 134 11.96 -2.79 5.60
N THR A 135 12.92 -3.71 5.75
CA THR A 135 12.94 -4.98 4.98
C THR A 135 12.26 -6.13 5.70
N VAL A 136 11.79 -5.91 6.93
CA VAL A 136 11.17 -6.93 7.78
C VAL A 136 9.97 -6.34 8.49
N ASP A 137 8.83 -7.04 8.44
CA ASP A 137 7.58 -6.55 9.04
C ASP A 137 7.62 -6.35 10.55
N SER A 138 8.34 -7.20 11.27
CA SER A 138 8.49 -7.10 12.72
C SER A 138 9.54 -6.07 13.17
N ASN A 139 10.22 -5.41 12.24
CA ASN A 139 11.25 -4.44 12.56
C ASN A 139 10.65 -3.05 12.80
N TYR A 140 10.85 -2.52 14.00
CA TYR A 140 10.43 -1.17 14.40
C TYR A 140 11.51 -0.10 14.16
N ILE A 141 12.55 -0.45 13.43
CA ILE A 141 13.67 0.45 13.07
C ILE A 141 13.60 0.70 11.56
N LYS A 142 13.56 1.96 11.16
CA LYS A 142 13.65 2.31 9.75
C LYS A 142 15.04 1.97 9.21
N GLU A 143 15.10 1.48 7.98
CA GLU A 143 16.33 1.09 7.32
C GLU A 143 16.74 2.06 6.19
N THR A 144 15.96 3.11 5.95
CA THR A 144 16.29 4.22 5.03
C THR A 144 17.09 5.32 5.73
N TYR A 145 17.92 6.04 4.97
CA TYR A 145 18.77 7.11 5.51
C TYR A 145 17.96 8.31 6.01
N ASN A 146 16.87 8.65 5.32
CA ASN A 146 15.99 9.74 5.67
C ASN A 146 14.57 9.25 6.06
N PHE A 147 13.66 10.18 6.17
CA PHE A 147 12.21 9.97 6.30
C PHE A 147 11.45 11.11 5.63
N VAL A 148 10.18 10.90 5.35
CA VAL A 148 9.21 11.92 4.92
C VAL A 148 8.22 12.13 6.06
N THR A 149 7.89 13.38 6.41
CA THR A 149 6.86 13.63 7.43
C THR A 149 5.48 13.23 6.91
N PHE A 150 4.63 12.66 7.77
CA PHE A 150 3.28 12.31 7.33
C PHE A 150 2.44 13.55 6.95
N SER A 151 2.81 14.71 7.48
CA SER A 151 2.26 16.01 7.06
C SER A 151 2.52 16.28 5.58
N ASP A 152 3.73 16.03 5.09
CA ASP A 152 4.07 16.19 3.66
C ASP A 152 3.28 15.19 2.79
N VAL A 153 3.11 13.96 3.28
CA VAL A 153 2.29 12.94 2.60
C VAL A 153 0.85 13.43 2.45
N LEU A 154 0.21 13.90 3.54
CA LEU A 154 -1.16 14.42 3.48
C LEU A 154 -1.27 15.68 2.61
N ASN A 155 -0.29 16.57 2.65
CA ASN A 155 -0.23 17.74 1.76
C ASN A 155 -0.20 17.31 0.28
N ILE A 156 0.60 16.31 -0.08
CA ILE A 156 0.63 15.79 -1.46
C ILE A 156 -0.72 15.14 -1.80
N ILE A 157 -1.26 14.28 -0.96
CA ILE A 157 -2.53 13.61 -1.23
C ILE A 157 -3.65 14.63 -1.45
N THR A 158 -3.80 15.59 -0.54
CA THR A 158 -4.92 16.56 -0.61
C THR A 158 -4.80 17.54 -1.78
N ASN A 159 -3.58 17.88 -2.20
CA ASN A 159 -3.35 18.82 -3.29
C ASN A 159 -3.21 18.15 -4.67
N TYR A 160 -2.71 16.91 -4.73
CA TYR A 160 -2.43 16.22 -6.00
C TYR A 160 -3.48 15.17 -6.35
N ALA A 161 -3.93 14.35 -5.39
CA ALA A 161 -4.86 13.27 -5.69
C ALA A 161 -6.25 13.77 -6.09
N PHE A 162 -6.64 14.95 -5.62
CA PHE A 162 -7.96 15.55 -5.87
C PHE A 162 -7.93 16.73 -6.84
N ALA A 163 -6.84 16.88 -7.60
CA ALA A 163 -6.72 17.90 -8.65
C ALA A 163 -6.59 17.22 -10.02
N THR A 164 -7.40 17.65 -10.99
CA THR A 164 -7.44 17.09 -12.36
C THR A 164 -6.15 17.31 -13.15
N SER A 165 -5.35 18.30 -12.75
CA SER A 165 -4.04 18.57 -13.36
C SER A 165 -2.95 17.58 -12.94
N THR A 166 -3.15 16.83 -11.84
CA THR A 166 -2.12 15.98 -11.24
C THR A 166 -2.58 14.53 -11.03
N ALA A 167 -3.88 14.26 -11.12
CA ALA A 167 -4.43 12.92 -11.06
C ALA A 167 -5.60 12.76 -12.04
N PRO A 168 -5.65 11.68 -12.85
CA PRO A 168 -6.64 11.51 -13.91
C PRO A 168 -8.05 11.27 -13.36
N ASN A 169 -8.16 10.66 -12.18
CA ASN A 169 -9.40 10.26 -11.51
C ASN A 169 -9.61 11.02 -10.18
N SER A 170 -9.50 12.33 -10.23
CA SER A 170 -9.48 13.24 -9.06
C SER A 170 -10.77 13.24 -8.20
N GLN A 171 -11.85 12.63 -8.64
CA GLN A 171 -13.10 12.50 -7.87
C GLN A 171 -13.19 11.18 -7.08
N ASP A 172 -12.29 10.22 -7.35
CA ASP A 172 -12.29 8.93 -6.69
C ASP A 172 -11.74 9.03 -5.27
N PRO A 173 -12.23 8.20 -4.32
CA PRO A 173 -11.71 8.16 -2.97
C PRO A 173 -10.24 7.68 -2.95
N ILE A 174 -9.49 8.13 -1.96
CA ILE A 174 -8.16 7.62 -1.63
C ILE A 174 -8.28 6.65 -0.47
N ILE A 175 -7.63 5.51 -0.56
CA ILE A 175 -7.53 4.51 0.50
C ILE A 175 -6.10 4.55 1.03
N LEU A 176 -5.92 4.92 2.29
CA LEU A 176 -4.64 4.86 2.98
C LEU A 176 -4.56 3.54 3.75
N HIS A 177 -3.61 2.70 3.42
CA HIS A 177 -3.24 1.54 4.21
C HIS A 177 -1.97 1.86 5.00
N ILE A 178 -2.05 1.85 6.34
CA ILE A 178 -0.96 2.25 7.22
C ILE A 178 -0.50 1.05 8.05
N ARG A 179 0.80 0.76 7.97
CA ARG A 179 1.50 -0.24 8.79
C ARG A 179 2.36 0.48 9.82
N PHE A 180 1.92 0.51 11.08
CA PHE A 180 2.67 1.17 12.15
C PHE A 180 3.87 0.35 12.61
N LYS A 181 5.03 0.99 12.64
CA LYS A 181 6.31 0.48 13.14
C LYS A 181 6.71 1.21 14.44
N SER A 182 5.75 1.47 15.31
CA SER A 182 5.95 2.12 16.61
C SER A 182 4.78 1.85 17.54
N SER A 183 5.04 1.78 18.84
CA SER A 183 4.02 1.74 19.90
C SER A 183 3.96 3.05 20.70
N ASN A 184 4.60 4.12 20.22
CA ASN A 184 4.70 5.40 20.91
C ASN A 184 3.34 6.14 20.93
N GLN A 185 2.70 6.24 22.11
CA GLN A 185 1.39 6.87 22.26
C GLN A 185 1.41 8.38 21.95
N LYS A 186 2.51 9.09 22.19
CA LYS A 186 2.64 10.50 21.82
C LYS A 186 2.62 10.69 20.30
N MET A 187 3.23 9.77 19.57
CA MET A 187 3.18 9.79 18.11
C MET A 187 1.74 9.63 17.61
N TYR A 188 0.95 8.71 18.17
CA TYR A 188 -0.46 8.54 17.80
C TYR A 188 -1.28 9.80 18.13
N GLN A 189 -1.05 10.43 19.28
CA GLN A 189 -1.71 11.70 19.64
C GLN A 189 -1.34 12.82 18.66
N ASN A 190 -0.06 12.95 18.31
CA ASN A 190 0.39 13.93 17.31
C ASN A 190 -0.17 13.62 15.92
N PHE A 191 -0.33 12.35 15.60
CA PHE A 191 -0.97 11.94 14.35
C PHE A 191 -2.46 12.32 14.34
N ALA A 192 -3.20 12.06 15.41
CA ALA A 192 -4.60 12.49 15.54
C ALA A 192 -4.74 14.02 15.36
N ASN A 193 -3.88 14.80 16.01
CA ASN A 193 -3.85 16.26 15.86
C ASN A 193 -3.54 16.67 14.40
N LEU A 194 -2.67 15.94 13.71
CA LEU A 194 -2.39 16.18 12.31
C LEU A 194 -3.63 15.87 11.45
N LEU A 195 -4.31 14.72 11.64
CA LEU A 195 -5.51 14.34 10.88
C LEU A 195 -6.64 15.34 11.05
N LYS A 196 -6.79 15.94 12.23
CA LYS A 196 -7.78 16.97 12.52
C LYS A 196 -7.67 18.18 11.59
N ASN A 197 -6.45 18.55 11.18
CA ASN A 197 -6.24 19.65 10.21
C ASN A 197 -6.78 19.31 8.81
N TYR A 198 -7.00 18.02 8.52
CA TYR A 198 -7.50 17.49 7.25
C TYR A 198 -8.88 16.83 7.39
N GLU A 199 -9.60 17.05 8.49
CA GLU A 199 -10.86 16.37 8.84
C GLU A 199 -11.90 16.39 7.70
N LYS A 200 -11.95 17.48 6.94
CA LYS A 200 -12.86 17.61 5.78
C LYS A 200 -12.70 16.53 4.70
N PHE A 201 -11.55 15.83 4.67
CA PHE A 201 -11.27 14.76 3.71
C PHE A 201 -11.57 13.38 4.30
N PHE A 202 -11.68 13.23 5.61
CA PHE A 202 -11.97 11.95 6.26
C PHE A 202 -13.47 11.69 6.36
N LEU A 203 -13.82 10.43 6.54
CA LEU A 203 -15.19 10.02 6.80
C LEU A 203 -15.63 10.49 8.19
N GLY A 204 -16.92 10.84 8.32
CA GLY A 204 -17.47 11.32 9.59
C GLY A 204 -17.74 10.19 10.60
N PRO A 205 -18.34 10.53 11.77
CA PRO A 205 -18.49 9.64 12.93
C PRO A 205 -19.20 8.31 12.65
N ALA A 206 -20.03 8.24 11.62
CA ALA A 206 -20.70 6.99 11.21
C ALA A 206 -19.73 5.87 10.77
N TYR A 207 -18.49 6.24 10.43
CA TYR A 207 -17.45 5.34 9.96
C TYR A 207 -16.26 5.22 10.92
N SER A 208 -16.38 5.84 12.11
CA SER A 208 -15.35 5.83 13.16
C SER A 208 -15.21 4.47 13.83
N PHE A 209 -14.04 4.23 14.45
CA PHE A 209 -13.77 3.03 15.26
C PHE A 209 -14.07 1.72 14.50
N GLU A 210 -13.48 1.57 13.31
CA GLU A 210 -13.74 0.44 12.41
C GLU A 210 -15.25 0.33 12.06
N GLN A 211 -15.87 1.48 11.75
CA GLN A 211 -17.31 1.56 11.48
C GLN A 211 -18.15 0.92 12.62
N ASN A 212 -17.78 1.23 13.87
CA ASN A 212 -18.41 0.65 15.08
C ASN A 212 -18.41 -0.90 15.06
N GLY A 213 -17.34 -1.52 14.57
CA GLY A 213 -17.17 -2.98 14.53
C GLY A 213 -17.96 -3.69 13.43
N THR A 214 -18.42 -2.98 12.41
CA THR A 214 -19.10 -3.56 11.25
C THR A 214 -18.17 -3.67 10.03
N ASN A 215 -18.55 -4.49 9.05
CA ASN A 215 -17.73 -4.68 7.86
C ASN A 215 -17.81 -3.46 6.93
N PHE A 216 -16.81 -2.60 6.96
CA PHE A 216 -16.67 -1.44 6.07
C PHE A 216 -16.70 -1.82 4.57
N GLY A 217 -16.26 -3.03 4.22
CA GLY A 217 -16.32 -3.55 2.85
C GLY A 217 -17.74 -3.58 2.25
N ASN A 218 -18.79 -3.56 3.08
CA ASN A 218 -20.19 -3.49 2.65
C ASN A 218 -20.67 -2.08 2.31
N THR A 219 -19.84 -1.04 2.52
CA THR A 219 -20.19 0.34 2.16
C THR A 219 -20.31 0.48 0.65
N PRO A 220 -21.40 1.07 0.10
CA PRO A 220 -21.50 1.33 -1.32
C PRO A 220 -20.35 2.22 -1.81
N LEU A 221 -19.69 1.82 -2.91
CA LEU A 221 -18.54 2.57 -3.43
C LEU A 221 -18.90 4.03 -3.74
N LEU A 222 -20.08 4.29 -4.30
CA LEU A 222 -20.53 5.63 -4.65
C LEU A 222 -20.76 6.55 -3.43
N ASP A 223 -20.96 5.99 -2.23
CA ASP A 223 -21.03 6.81 -1.02
C ASP A 223 -19.68 7.44 -0.68
N LEU A 224 -18.58 6.80 -1.06
CA LEU A 224 -17.23 7.28 -0.87
C LEU A 224 -16.82 8.35 -1.90
N THR A 225 -17.57 8.51 -3.00
CA THR A 225 -17.29 9.51 -4.05
C THR A 225 -18.03 10.83 -3.85
N LYS A 226 -18.96 10.92 -2.88
CA LYS A 226 -19.80 12.12 -2.64
C LYS A 226 -19.01 13.37 -2.28
N LYS A 227 -17.80 13.20 -1.78
CA LYS A 227 -16.84 14.28 -1.47
C LYS A 227 -15.42 13.75 -1.76
N ARG A 228 -14.44 14.63 -1.68
CA ARG A 228 -13.01 14.20 -1.72
C ARG A 228 -12.71 13.42 -0.46
N THR A 229 -12.74 12.10 -0.55
CA THR A 229 -12.73 11.20 0.60
C THR A 229 -11.42 10.46 0.75
N ILE A 230 -10.89 10.44 1.96
CA ILE A 230 -9.79 9.57 2.38
C ILE A 230 -10.38 8.51 3.33
N VAL A 231 -10.19 7.26 2.98
CA VAL A 231 -10.51 6.08 3.80
C VAL A 231 -9.22 5.64 4.49
N LEU A 232 -9.25 5.48 5.81
CA LEU A 232 -8.09 5.07 6.60
C LEU A 232 -8.22 3.61 7.03
N ILE A 233 -7.30 2.78 6.53
CA ILE A 233 -7.13 1.37 6.91
C ILE A 233 -5.82 1.25 7.68
N VAL A 234 -5.84 0.60 8.84
CA VAL A 234 -4.65 0.41 9.69
C VAL A 234 -4.37 -1.08 9.88
N ASP A 235 -3.11 -1.47 9.75
CA ASP A 235 -2.69 -2.85 10.01
C ASP A 235 -2.72 -3.17 11.51
N LYS A 236 -3.48 -4.19 11.88
CA LYS A 236 -3.69 -4.63 13.26
C LYS A 236 -2.60 -5.55 13.79
N SER A 237 -1.55 -5.84 13.00
CA SER A 237 -0.36 -6.53 13.52
C SER A 237 0.30 -5.75 14.66
N ASN A 238 0.11 -4.44 14.71
CA ASN A 238 0.44 -3.57 15.84
C ASN A 238 -0.83 -2.89 16.36
N ASN A 239 -1.32 -3.33 17.53
CA ASN A 239 -2.58 -2.85 18.13
C ASN A 239 -2.44 -1.53 18.91
N SER A 240 -1.21 -1.00 19.09
CA SER A 240 -0.95 0.16 19.98
C SER A 240 -1.71 1.43 19.59
N PHE A 241 -2.16 1.56 18.35
CA PHE A 241 -2.96 2.69 17.90
C PHE A 241 -4.35 2.75 18.54
N MET A 242 -4.89 1.59 18.98
CA MET A 242 -6.22 1.50 19.59
C MET A 242 -6.27 2.13 20.98
N ASP A 243 -5.12 2.25 21.66
CA ASP A 243 -5.00 2.89 22.97
C ASP A 243 -5.14 4.41 22.86
N CYS A 244 -4.91 5.00 21.70
CA CYS A 244 -5.13 6.43 21.43
C CYS A 244 -6.50 6.62 20.76
N LYS A 245 -7.53 6.89 21.56
CA LYS A 245 -8.90 7.04 21.06
C LYS A 245 -9.05 8.14 20.01
N ASP A 246 -8.34 9.25 20.16
CA ASP A 246 -8.40 10.38 19.23
C ASP A 246 -7.87 9.99 17.83
N PHE A 247 -6.89 9.09 17.75
CA PHE A 247 -6.42 8.53 16.48
C PHE A 247 -7.37 7.42 15.98
N TYR A 248 -7.78 6.50 16.89
CA TYR A 248 -8.63 5.36 16.54
C TYR A 248 -9.99 5.79 15.99
N GLU A 249 -10.47 6.98 16.35
CA GLU A 249 -11.69 7.56 15.79
C GLU A 249 -11.62 7.73 14.26
N TYR A 250 -10.45 7.99 13.68
CA TYR A 250 -10.29 8.13 12.23
C TYR A 250 -10.19 6.81 11.48
N VAL A 251 -10.02 5.68 12.18
CA VAL A 251 -9.84 4.37 11.55
C VAL A 251 -11.17 3.81 11.09
N ASN A 252 -11.31 3.61 9.78
CA ASN A 252 -12.54 3.11 9.15
C ASN A 252 -12.55 1.58 9.07
N MET A 253 -11.38 0.96 8.94
CA MET A 253 -11.20 -0.48 8.84
C MET A 253 -9.80 -0.87 9.30
N THR A 254 -9.62 -2.12 9.72
CA THR A 254 -8.29 -2.66 9.99
C THR A 254 -7.98 -3.86 9.10
N SER A 255 -6.75 -3.95 8.60
CA SER A 255 -6.21 -5.18 8.04
C SER A 255 -5.68 -6.11 9.14
N ASN A 256 -5.43 -7.37 8.83
CA ASN A 256 -5.18 -8.43 9.81
C ASN A 256 -6.30 -8.54 10.87
N SER A 257 -7.54 -8.38 10.41
CA SER A 257 -8.78 -8.48 11.19
C SER A 257 -9.75 -9.48 10.54
N ILE A 258 -10.93 -9.65 11.15
CA ILE A 258 -11.97 -10.54 10.59
C ILE A 258 -12.51 -10.05 9.25
N PHE A 259 -12.47 -8.72 8.97
CA PHE A 259 -13.03 -8.11 7.77
C PHE A 259 -11.99 -7.82 6.69
N MET A 260 -10.69 -7.90 7.00
CA MET A 260 -9.64 -7.72 6.00
C MET A 260 -8.37 -8.48 6.35
N ARG A 261 -7.90 -9.33 5.43
CA ARG A 261 -6.58 -9.99 5.53
C ARG A 261 -5.50 -9.14 4.87
N ALA A 262 -4.33 -9.06 5.50
CA ALA A 262 -3.10 -8.58 4.87
C ALA A 262 -2.18 -9.78 4.65
N LEU A 263 -1.84 -10.03 3.38
CA LEU A 263 -1.11 -11.22 2.95
C LEU A 263 0.11 -10.82 2.15
N HIS A 264 1.25 -11.48 2.36
CA HIS A 264 2.35 -11.43 1.41
C HIS A 264 2.04 -12.29 0.18
N TYR A 265 2.62 -11.95 -0.95
CA TYR A 265 2.41 -12.67 -2.21
C TYR A 265 2.71 -14.16 -2.08
N TYR A 266 3.75 -14.53 -1.33
CA TYR A 266 4.07 -15.92 -1.02
C TYR A 266 2.86 -16.69 -0.43
N ASN A 267 2.14 -16.08 0.49
CA ASN A 267 0.97 -16.70 1.14
C ASN A 267 -0.23 -16.82 0.19
N VAL A 268 -0.40 -15.86 -0.72
CA VAL A 268 -1.45 -15.92 -1.74
C VAL A 268 -1.15 -17.02 -2.76
N LYS A 269 0.08 -17.02 -3.30
CA LYS A 269 0.53 -17.98 -4.31
C LYS A 269 0.52 -19.42 -3.80
N ASN A 270 0.87 -19.63 -2.53
CA ASN A 270 1.01 -20.95 -1.91
C ASN A 270 -0.14 -21.26 -0.94
N THR A 271 -1.31 -20.63 -1.13
CA THR A 271 -2.47 -20.92 -0.28
C THR A 271 -2.83 -22.41 -0.38
N PRO A 272 -3.02 -23.11 0.75
CA PRO A 272 -3.38 -24.53 0.73
C PRO A 272 -4.81 -24.77 0.24
N ASP A 273 -5.68 -23.76 0.39
CA ASP A 273 -7.09 -23.80 -0.04
C ASP A 273 -7.47 -22.51 -0.77
N LEU A 274 -7.43 -22.60 -2.11
CA LEU A 274 -7.83 -21.51 -2.99
C LEU A 274 -9.31 -21.17 -2.83
N SER A 275 -10.17 -22.16 -2.63
CA SER A 275 -11.61 -21.98 -2.50
C SER A 275 -11.96 -21.21 -1.23
N GLU A 276 -11.30 -21.53 -0.11
CA GLU A 276 -11.46 -20.79 1.16
C GLU A 276 -11.10 -19.30 0.97
N LEU A 277 -9.96 -19.03 0.33
CA LEU A 277 -9.52 -17.66 0.11
C LEU A 277 -10.46 -16.90 -0.83
N GLN A 278 -11.00 -17.57 -1.86
CA GLN A 278 -11.99 -16.98 -2.76
C GLN A 278 -13.31 -16.68 -2.01
N GLU A 279 -13.82 -17.62 -1.21
CA GLU A 279 -15.05 -17.40 -0.41
C GLU A 279 -14.87 -16.30 0.62
N TYR A 280 -13.70 -16.24 1.28
CA TYR A 280 -13.37 -15.13 2.17
C TYR A 280 -13.41 -13.79 1.42
N ASN A 281 -12.78 -13.69 0.26
CA ASN A 281 -12.68 -12.47 -0.53
C ASN A 281 -13.99 -12.04 -1.21
N LYS A 282 -15.00 -12.91 -1.28
CA LYS A 282 -16.36 -12.53 -1.67
C LYS A 282 -17.06 -11.70 -0.58
N GLN A 283 -16.79 -12.00 0.67
CA GLN A 283 -17.50 -11.41 1.81
C GLN A 283 -16.68 -10.32 2.51
N ASN A 284 -15.37 -10.42 2.45
CA ASN A 284 -14.41 -9.55 3.14
C ASN A 284 -13.36 -9.01 2.17
N MET A 285 -12.49 -8.18 2.67
CA MET A 285 -11.41 -7.61 1.88
C MET A 285 -10.08 -8.33 2.10
N SER A 286 -9.16 -8.16 1.17
CA SER A 286 -7.75 -8.50 1.34
C SER A 286 -6.84 -7.54 0.60
N ILE A 287 -5.64 -7.37 1.13
CA ILE A 287 -4.51 -6.73 0.48
C ILE A 287 -3.39 -7.75 0.32
N SER A 288 -2.86 -7.86 -0.90
CA SER A 288 -1.64 -8.62 -1.18
C SER A 288 -0.48 -7.65 -1.33
N MET A 289 0.58 -7.87 -0.55
CA MET A 289 1.80 -7.07 -0.54
C MET A 289 2.95 -7.86 -1.13
N PRO A 290 4.00 -7.21 -1.66
CA PRO A 290 5.25 -7.88 -2.00
C PRO A 290 5.80 -8.68 -0.81
N ASP A 291 6.59 -9.69 -1.11
CA ASP A 291 7.30 -10.45 -0.08
C ASP A 291 8.35 -9.57 0.59
N VAL A 292 8.70 -9.90 1.84
CA VAL A 292 9.70 -9.15 2.59
C VAL A 292 11.10 -9.28 1.96
N GLY A 293 11.90 -8.22 2.06
CA GLY A 293 13.26 -8.21 1.51
C GLY A 293 13.76 -6.83 1.14
N ILE A 294 15.02 -6.75 0.75
CA ILE A 294 15.67 -5.48 0.35
C ILE A 294 15.11 -4.99 -0.98
N ASP A 295 14.97 -5.89 -1.95
CA ASP A 295 14.48 -5.62 -3.31
C ASP A 295 13.58 -6.78 -3.78
N PRO A 296 12.38 -6.92 -3.19
CA PRO A 296 11.43 -7.96 -3.58
C PRO A 296 10.93 -7.77 -5.02
N LEU A 297 10.28 -8.78 -5.58
CA LEU A 297 9.58 -8.69 -6.86
C LEU A 297 8.14 -8.22 -6.65
N ASN A 298 7.57 -7.55 -7.65
CA ASN A 298 6.13 -7.27 -7.64
C ASN A 298 5.33 -8.59 -7.61
N PRO A 299 4.23 -8.64 -6.84
CA PRO A 299 3.32 -9.78 -6.88
C PRO A 299 2.73 -9.98 -8.29
N SER A 300 2.48 -11.23 -8.68
CA SER A 300 1.69 -11.48 -9.89
C SER A 300 0.24 -11.07 -9.65
N ALA A 301 -0.17 -9.98 -10.30
CA ALA A 301 -1.52 -9.48 -10.14
C ALA A 301 -2.57 -10.45 -10.69
N ILE A 302 -2.25 -11.24 -11.71
CA ILE A 302 -3.14 -12.30 -12.24
C ILE A 302 -3.48 -13.31 -11.14
N VAL A 303 -2.46 -13.84 -10.47
CA VAL A 303 -2.63 -14.83 -9.39
C VAL A 303 -3.47 -14.24 -8.25
N CYS A 304 -3.17 -13.01 -7.83
CA CYS A 304 -3.92 -12.36 -6.76
C CYS A 304 -5.37 -12.07 -7.16
N ARG A 305 -5.63 -11.64 -8.40
CA ARG A 305 -7.01 -11.40 -8.89
C ARG A 305 -7.82 -12.69 -8.98
N GLU A 306 -7.21 -13.83 -9.28
CA GLU A 306 -7.90 -15.14 -9.28
C GLU A 306 -8.42 -15.54 -7.91
N THR A 307 -7.79 -15.08 -6.82
CA THR A 307 -8.31 -15.28 -5.46
C THR A 307 -9.41 -14.28 -5.08
N GLY A 308 -9.68 -13.27 -5.91
CA GLY A 308 -10.61 -12.18 -5.60
C GLY A 308 -10.02 -11.10 -4.67
N CYS A 309 -8.69 -11.06 -4.47
CA CYS A 309 -8.00 -10.05 -3.67
C CYS A 309 -8.26 -8.64 -4.23
N GLN A 310 -8.75 -7.73 -3.39
CA GLN A 310 -9.17 -6.40 -3.80
C GLN A 310 -7.99 -5.45 -4.04
N MET A 311 -7.01 -5.46 -3.17
CA MET A 311 -5.87 -4.55 -3.19
C MET A 311 -4.58 -5.33 -3.45
N ILE A 312 -3.96 -5.11 -4.60
CA ILE A 312 -2.66 -5.71 -4.94
C ILE A 312 -1.65 -4.58 -4.95
N ALA A 313 -0.89 -4.49 -3.86
CA ALA A 313 0.04 -3.39 -3.62
C ALA A 313 1.31 -3.57 -4.48
N MET A 314 1.43 -2.78 -5.54
CA MET A 314 2.52 -2.85 -6.51
C MET A 314 3.61 -1.84 -6.18
N MET A 315 4.85 -2.23 -6.37
CA MET A 315 6.04 -1.37 -6.28
C MET A 315 6.24 -0.62 -7.60
N PHE A 316 5.85 0.66 -7.65
CA PHE A 316 5.93 1.46 -8.87
C PHE A 316 7.37 1.82 -9.27
N GLN A 317 8.30 1.89 -8.31
CA GLN A 317 9.72 2.08 -8.61
C GLN A 317 10.35 0.89 -9.37
N LYS A 318 9.68 -0.26 -9.40
CA LYS A 318 10.14 -1.48 -10.10
C LYS A 318 9.23 -1.79 -11.28
N ASN A 319 9.58 -1.23 -12.45
CA ASN A 319 8.79 -1.41 -13.68
C ASN A 319 9.05 -2.78 -14.32
N ASP A 320 8.65 -3.85 -13.65
CA ASP A 320 8.71 -5.22 -14.11
C ASP A 320 7.44 -5.63 -14.89
N THR A 321 7.44 -6.86 -15.42
CA THR A 321 6.30 -7.39 -16.18
C THR A 321 5.01 -7.50 -15.36
N ASN A 322 5.10 -7.72 -14.04
CA ASN A 322 3.94 -7.79 -13.16
C ASN A 322 3.28 -6.42 -12.97
N LEU A 323 4.08 -5.35 -12.80
CA LEU A 323 3.55 -3.99 -12.75
C LEU A 323 2.93 -3.57 -14.10
N GLN A 324 3.60 -3.89 -15.22
CA GLN A 324 3.11 -3.56 -16.56
C GLN A 324 1.77 -4.27 -16.85
N GLU A 325 1.65 -5.56 -16.49
CA GLU A 325 0.39 -6.31 -16.62
C GLU A 325 -0.71 -5.69 -15.77
N ASN A 326 -0.41 -5.37 -14.51
CA ASN A 326 -1.39 -4.76 -13.61
C ASN A 326 -1.84 -3.38 -14.10
N ASN A 327 -0.93 -2.55 -14.61
CA ASN A 327 -1.29 -1.27 -15.21
C ASN A 327 -2.16 -1.45 -16.45
N ALA A 328 -1.78 -2.36 -17.36
CA ALA A 328 -2.56 -2.66 -18.56
C ALA A 328 -3.99 -3.14 -18.25
N PHE A 329 -4.17 -3.91 -17.17
CA PHE A 329 -5.49 -4.34 -16.71
C PHE A 329 -6.39 -3.14 -16.32
N PHE A 330 -5.88 -2.20 -15.53
CA PHE A 330 -6.62 -1.00 -15.14
C PHE A 330 -6.82 -0.04 -16.31
N ASP A 331 -5.81 0.14 -17.15
CA ASP A 331 -5.86 1.01 -18.33
C ASP A 331 -6.91 0.54 -19.35
N LYS A 332 -7.02 -0.77 -19.55
CA LYS A 332 -8.05 -1.37 -20.42
C LYS A 332 -9.46 -1.14 -19.90
N SER A 333 -9.66 -1.18 -18.60
CA SER A 333 -10.95 -0.90 -17.95
C SER A 333 -11.29 0.58 -17.93
N GLY A 334 -10.29 1.45 -17.83
CA GLY A 334 -10.45 2.89 -17.73
C GLY A 334 -10.80 3.41 -16.32
N TYR A 335 -10.76 2.57 -15.28
CA TYR A 335 -11.07 2.92 -13.89
C TYR A 335 -10.00 2.38 -12.92
N ALA A 336 -9.80 3.07 -11.81
CA ALA A 336 -8.97 2.59 -10.69
C ALA A 336 -9.69 1.60 -9.77
N PHE A 337 -11.01 1.48 -9.93
CA PHE A 337 -11.89 0.54 -9.26
C PHE A 337 -12.58 -0.31 -10.31
N ILE A 338 -12.23 -1.58 -10.42
CA ILE A 338 -12.78 -2.50 -11.41
C ILE A 338 -13.64 -3.53 -10.71
N LEU A 339 -14.91 -3.64 -11.13
CA LEU A 339 -15.83 -4.62 -10.59
C LEU A 339 -15.29 -6.04 -10.80
N LYS A 340 -15.24 -6.84 -9.72
CA LYS A 340 -14.83 -8.24 -9.80
C LYS A 340 -15.80 -9.06 -10.64
N PRO A 341 -15.35 -10.14 -11.31
CA PRO A 341 -16.23 -11.08 -11.96
C PRO A 341 -17.29 -11.64 -11.00
N GLU A 342 -18.46 -11.95 -11.49
CA GLU A 342 -19.60 -12.42 -10.69
C GLU A 342 -19.25 -13.61 -9.79
N LYS A 343 -18.46 -14.56 -10.30
CA LYS A 343 -17.98 -15.73 -9.54
C LYS A 343 -17.13 -15.38 -8.30
N LEU A 344 -16.57 -14.16 -8.24
CA LEU A 344 -15.72 -13.65 -7.14
C LEU A 344 -16.42 -12.58 -6.30
N ARG A 345 -17.75 -12.42 -6.46
CA ARG A 345 -18.60 -11.53 -5.66
C ARG A 345 -19.59 -12.33 -4.84
N TYR A 346 -20.00 -11.81 -3.70
CA TYR A 346 -21.08 -12.39 -2.92
C TYR A 346 -22.43 -11.98 -3.52
N ILE A 347 -23.18 -12.96 -4.02
CA ILE A 347 -24.51 -12.77 -4.55
C ILE A 347 -25.50 -13.42 -3.58
N PRO A 348 -26.32 -12.62 -2.87
CA PRO A 348 -27.31 -13.18 -1.96
C PRO A 348 -28.33 -14.00 -2.73
N VAL A 349 -28.50 -15.26 -2.34
CA VAL A 349 -29.57 -16.12 -2.89
C VAL A 349 -30.87 -15.70 -2.24
N VAL A 350 -31.77 -15.13 -3.02
CA VAL A 350 -33.12 -14.85 -2.56
C VAL A 350 -33.92 -16.17 -2.60
N VAL A 351 -34.04 -16.80 -1.44
CA VAL A 351 -34.94 -17.95 -1.28
C VAL A 351 -36.38 -17.42 -1.35
N LYS A 352 -37.11 -17.80 -2.37
CA LYS A 352 -38.54 -17.46 -2.44
C LYS A 352 -39.25 -18.09 -1.25
N THR A 353 -40.03 -17.28 -0.54
CA THR A 353 -40.91 -17.79 0.51
C THR A 353 -41.78 -18.90 -0.07
N PRO A 354 -41.80 -20.13 0.50
CA PRO A 354 -42.68 -21.18 -0.01
C PRO A 354 -44.12 -20.68 0.03
N PRO A 355 -44.94 -21.09 -0.94
CA PRO A 355 -46.35 -20.73 -0.94
C PRO A 355 -46.98 -21.17 0.39
N PRO A 356 -47.95 -20.40 0.91
CA PRO A 356 -48.61 -20.76 2.17
C PRO A 356 -49.18 -22.18 2.07
N GLN A 357 -48.97 -22.94 3.13
CA GLN A 357 -49.49 -24.30 3.19
C GLN A 357 -51.02 -24.31 2.91
N ASN A 358 -51.44 -25.31 2.15
CA ASN A 358 -52.86 -25.51 1.95
C ASN A 358 -53.53 -25.62 3.34
N PRO A 359 -54.54 -24.78 3.63
CA PRO A 359 -55.26 -24.82 4.92
C PRO A 359 -55.75 -26.20 5.30
N ALA A 360 -56.07 -27.07 4.32
CA ALA A 360 -56.48 -28.44 4.55
C ALA A 360 -55.39 -29.36 5.09
N LEU A 361 -54.09 -28.96 4.93
CA LEU A 361 -52.93 -29.70 5.45
C LEU A 361 -52.30 -29.02 6.68
N SER A 362 -52.94 -27.96 7.18
CA SER A 362 -52.47 -27.26 8.40
C SER A 362 -52.85 -28.05 9.65
N PHE A 363 -51.88 -28.19 10.58
CA PHE A 363 -52.14 -28.73 11.91
C PHE A 363 -52.74 -27.69 12.87
N GLN A 364 -53.09 -26.49 12.40
CA GLN A 364 -53.78 -25.50 13.21
C GLN A 364 -55.24 -25.98 13.47
N THR A 365 -55.62 -25.84 14.71
CA THR A 365 -57.00 -26.15 15.14
C THR A 365 -58.01 -25.41 14.30
N ARG A 366 -58.89 -26.11 13.60
CA ARG A 366 -59.97 -25.56 12.83
C ARG A 366 -61.32 -26.00 13.35
N SER A 367 -62.29 -25.11 13.37
CA SER A 367 -63.63 -25.44 13.75
C SER A 367 -64.37 -26.09 12.59
N VAL A 368 -64.88 -27.29 12.84
CA VAL A 368 -65.79 -28.01 11.91
C VAL A 368 -67.19 -27.96 12.52
N LYS A 369 -68.12 -27.35 11.79
CA LYS A 369 -69.52 -27.17 12.25
C LYS A 369 -70.44 -27.70 11.20
N SER A 370 -71.43 -28.52 11.67
CA SER A 370 -72.61 -28.97 10.86
C SER A 370 -73.84 -28.75 11.71
N ASP A 371 -75.01 -29.08 11.19
CA ASP A 371 -76.29 -28.95 11.90
C ASP A 371 -76.37 -29.89 13.13
N TYR A 372 -75.52 -30.91 13.18
CA TYR A 372 -75.61 -31.97 14.21
C TYR A 372 -74.35 -31.98 15.14
N TYR A 373 -73.27 -31.29 14.76
CA TYR A 373 -72.04 -31.30 15.59
C TYR A 373 -71.19 -30.07 15.34
N ALA A 374 -70.45 -29.68 16.35
CA ALA A 374 -69.42 -28.64 16.26
C ALA A 374 -68.23 -29.06 17.10
N PHE A 375 -67.07 -29.17 16.50
CA PHE A 375 -65.82 -29.49 17.19
C PHE A 375 -64.62 -28.86 16.50
N ASN A 376 -63.53 -28.77 17.20
CA ASN A 376 -62.26 -28.29 16.69
C ASN A 376 -61.33 -29.46 16.37
N ILE A 377 -60.73 -29.45 15.19
CA ILE A 377 -59.73 -30.45 14.77
C ILE A 377 -58.36 -29.78 14.77
#